data_1e1b8dabb178741fc6a8bc19e7adf733
#
_entry.id   1e1b8dabb178741fc6a8bc19e7adf733
#
_cell.length_a   1.000
_cell.length_b   1.000
_cell.length_c   1.000
_cell.angle_alpha   90.00
_cell.angle_beta   90.00
_cell.angle_gamma   90.00
#
_symmetry.space_group_name_H-M   'P 1'
#
loop_
_entity.id
_entity.type
_entity.pdbx_description
1 polymer ?
#
loop_
_entity_poly.entity_id
_entity_poly.type
_entity_poly.pdbx_seq_one_letter_code
_entity_poly.pdbx_strand_id
1 'polypeptide(L)'
;MAVNIRGRSFLKLLDYTPAEIRYLLDLSKNFKDMKRAGVPHRWLEGKNIVLLFEKTSTRTRCSFEVAGRDLGMGVTYLEPGSSQMGKKESIADTARVLGRMYDGIEYRGFSQDLVQELSDCAGVPVWNGLTDQFHPTQMLADLLTIEEKLGRLKGVRFTYFGDARNNMGNSLMVACAKMGMHFTACAPKELFPEEWLVEKARDIARETGGSVTLTEDVTQGATDADVIYTDIWVSMGEPDSVWSERIRLLTPYQVNEKVMAMTAPGAIFMHCLPSFHDTRTTIGADIAKKFGITEMEVTDQVFESKQSVVFDEAENRMHTIKAVIYATLH
;
A
#
# COMPACT_ATOMS: atom_id res chain seq x y z
N MET A 1 -7.58 -2.27 26.50
CA MET A 1 -8.97 -2.62 26.10
C MET A 1 -8.87 -3.61 24.95
N ALA A 2 -9.78 -4.59 24.89
CA ALA A 2 -9.84 -5.50 23.74
C ALA A 2 -10.25 -4.69 22.48
N VAL A 3 -9.52 -4.88 21.38
CA VAL A 3 -9.85 -4.26 20.10
C VAL A 3 -11.01 -5.02 19.46
N ASN A 4 -12.03 -4.32 19.01
CA ASN A 4 -13.14 -4.86 18.22
C ASN A 4 -13.40 -3.93 17.02
N ILE A 5 -13.13 -4.44 15.82
CA ILE A 5 -13.35 -3.72 14.55
C ILE A 5 -14.36 -4.46 13.65
N ARG A 6 -15.13 -5.37 14.22
CA ARG A 6 -16.17 -6.11 13.49
C ARG A 6 -17.17 -5.12 12.84
N GLY A 7 -17.53 -5.39 11.61
CA GLY A 7 -18.46 -4.57 10.82
C GLY A 7 -17.87 -3.28 10.26
N ARG A 8 -16.64 -2.92 10.62
CA ARG A 8 -15.99 -1.69 10.11
C ARG A 8 -15.38 -1.92 8.73
N SER A 9 -15.51 -0.90 7.88
CA SER A 9 -14.80 -0.82 6.60
C SER A 9 -13.34 -0.41 6.80
N PHE A 10 -12.45 -0.84 5.88
CA PHE A 10 -11.02 -0.54 5.91
C PHE A 10 -10.61 0.32 4.73
N LEU A 11 -10.86 1.64 4.83
CA LEU A 11 -10.72 2.57 3.71
C LEU A 11 -9.38 3.34 3.71
N LYS A 12 -8.88 3.70 4.89
CA LYS A 12 -7.59 4.40 5.10
C LYS A 12 -7.12 4.24 6.54
N LEU A 13 -5.81 4.27 6.79
CA LEU A 13 -5.26 4.14 8.15
C LEU A 13 -5.56 5.34 9.06
N LEU A 14 -5.96 6.49 8.51
CA LEU A 14 -6.44 7.62 9.31
C LEU A 14 -7.61 7.24 10.22
N ASP A 15 -8.46 6.32 9.78
CA ASP A 15 -9.67 5.89 10.49
C ASP A 15 -9.39 4.90 11.62
N TYR A 16 -8.14 4.48 11.78
CA TYR A 16 -7.72 3.46 12.74
C TYR A 16 -6.76 4.03 13.79
N THR A 17 -6.92 3.58 15.03
CA THR A 17 -6.00 3.90 16.11
C THR A 17 -4.70 3.09 16.00
N PRO A 18 -3.59 3.54 16.61
CA PRO A 18 -2.37 2.73 16.70
C PRO A 18 -2.58 1.34 17.29
N ALA A 19 -3.47 1.21 18.29
CA ALA A 19 -3.79 -0.07 18.92
C ALA A 19 -4.54 -1.03 17.97
N GLU A 20 -5.44 -0.51 17.13
CA GLU A 20 -6.15 -1.31 16.12
C GLU A 20 -5.20 -1.75 15.00
N ILE A 21 -4.28 -0.87 14.57
CA ILE A 21 -3.25 -1.23 13.60
C ILE A 21 -2.33 -2.33 14.18
N ARG A 22 -1.88 -2.17 15.44
CA ARG A 22 -1.08 -3.18 16.13
C ARG A 22 -1.79 -4.54 16.18
N TYR A 23 -3.07 -4.54 16.55
CA TYR A 23 -3.89 -5.76 16.57
C TYR A 23 -3.92 -6.46 15.19
N LEU A 24 -4.10 -5.70 14.11
CA LEU A 24 -4.08 -6.25 12.76
C LEU A 24 -2.71 -6.84 12.37
N LEU A 25 -1.62 -6.21 12.78
CA LEU A 25 -0.27 -6.72 12.54
C LEU A 25 0.01 -8.01 13.32
N ASP A 26 -0.38 -8.07 14.59
CA ASP A 26 -0.24 -9.28 15.43
C ASP A 26 -1.04 -10.45 14.86
N LEU A 27 -2.28 -10.18 14.44
CA LEU A 27 -3.13 -11.16 13.78
C LEU A 27 -2.57 -11.62 12.44
N SER A 28 -1.96 -10.72 11.67
CA SER A 28 -1.30 -11.04 10.40
C SER A 28 -0.13 -12.00 10.59
N LYS A 29 0.69 -11.75 11.61
CA LYS A 29 1.79 -12.62 11.99
C LYS A 29 1.29 -14.02 12.36
N ASN A 30 0.24 -14.10 13.17
CA ASN A 30 -0.36 -15.38 13.55
C ASN A 30 -0.85 -16.16 12.32
N PHE A 31 -1.53 -15.51 11.37
CA PHE A 31 -1.96 -16.15 10.13
C PHE A 31 -0.80 -16.59 9.23
N LYS A 32 0.29 -15.80 9.20
CA LYS A 32 1.51 -16.16 8.47
C LYS A 32 2.15 -17.41 9.06
N ASP A 33 2.29 -17.45 10.37
CA ASP A 33 2.87 -18.59 11.10
C ASP A 33 2.01 -19.86 10.92
N MET A 34 0.68 -19.76 11.02
CA MET A 34 -0.24 -20.87 10.75
C MET A 34 -0.10 -21.40 9.33
N LYS A 35 -0.07 -20.52 8.32
CA LYS A 35 0.08 -20.92 6.93
C LYS A 35 1.41 -21.63 6.68
N ARG A 36 2.50 -21.12 7.22
CA ARG A 36 3.85 -21.72 7.12
C ARG A 36 3.93 -23.07 7.82
N ALA A 37 3.21 -23.23 8.94
CA ALA A 37 3.12 -24.49 9.68
C ALA A 37 2.11 -25.48 9.08
N GLY A 38 1.39 -25.13 8.00
CA GLY A 38 0.36 -25.97 7.40
C GLY A 38 -0.90 -26.15 8.27
N VAL A 39 -1.12 -25.26 9.26
CA VAL A 39 -2.28 -25.29 10.14
C VAL A 39 -3.51 -24.73 9.43
N PRO A 40 -4.59 -25.53 9.22
CA PRO A 40 -5.83 -25.04 8.63
C PRO A 40 -6.50 -23.96 9.50
N HIS A 41 -6.98 -22.88 8.85
CA HIS A 41 -7.64 -21.77 9.53
C HIS A 41 -8.85 -21.26 8.76
N ARG A 42 -9.77 -22.18 8.43
CA ARG A 42 -11.02 -21.92 7.69
C ARG A 42 -12.11 -21.28 8.58
N TRP A 43 -11.75 -20.21 9.27
CA TRP A 43 -12.59 -19.61 10.33
C TRP A 43 -13.78 -18.79 9.84
N LEU A 44 -13.86 -18.53 8.53
CA LEU A 44 -14.98 -17.83 7.88
C LEU A 44 -15.66 -18.73 6.83
N GLU A 45 -15.72 -20.03 7.10
CA GLU A 45 -16.37 -20.98 6.20
C GLU A 45 -17.84 -20.62 5.95
N GLY A 46 -18.25 -20.68 4.68
CA GLY A 46 -19.60 -20.33 4.24
C GLY A 46 -19.83 -18.85 3.94
N LYS A 47 -18.90 -17.95 4.31
CA LYS A 47 -18.97 -16.54 3.91
C LYS A 47 -18.49 -16.32 2.49
N ASN A 48 -18.94 -15.24 1.86
CA ASN A 48 -18.62 -14.89 0.48
C ASN A 48 -18.18 -13.42 0.39
N ILE A 49 -17.15 -13.16 -0.40
CA ILE A 49 -16.69 -11.79 -0.69
C ILE A 49 -16.66 -11.54 -2.19
N VAL A 50 -16.83 -10.28 -2.57
CA VAL A 50 -16.66 -9.82 -3.95
C VAL A 50 -15.47 -8.87 -4.06
N LEU A 51 -14.68 -9.05 -5.12
CA LEU A 51 -13.58 -8.19 -5.49
C LEU A 51 -14.02 -7.35 -6.69
N LEU A 52 -14.22 -6.05 -6.46
CA LEU A 52 -14.73 -5.10 -7.44
C LEU A 52 -13.60 -4.21 -7.96
N PHE A 53 -13.17 -4.44 -9.20
CA PHE A 53 -12.02 -3.80 -9.80
C PHE A 53 -12.41 -2.84 -10.92
N GLU A 54 -11.91 -1.60 -10.85
CA GLU A 54 -11.87 -0.65 -11.97
C GLU A 54 -10.46 -0.52 -12.55
N LYS A 55 -9.42 -0.85 -11.75
CA LYS A 55 -8.01 -0.95 -12.18
C LYS A 55 -7.52 -2.39 -12.02
N THR A 56 -6.85 -2.92 -13.01
CA THR A 56 -6.23 -4.26 -12.92
C THR A 56 -5.15 -4.32 -11.85
N SER A 57 -4.99 -5.47 -11.21
CA SER A 57 -3.88 -5.75 -10.30
C SER A 57 -3.72 -7.25 -10.06
N THR A 58 -2.56 -7.77 -10.37
CA THR A 58 -2.20 -9.15 -10.06
C THR A 58 -2.09 -9.39 -8.55
N ARG A 59 -1.30 -8.57 -7.86
CA ARG A 59 -1.02 -8.76 -6.42
C ARG A 59 -2.25 -8.60 -5.54
N THR A 60 -3.02 -7.52 -5.70
CA THR A 60 -4.22 -7.29 -4.88
C THR A 60 -5.23 -8.41 -5.09
N ARG A 61 -5.52 -8.77 -6.36
CA ARG A 61 -6.42 -9.87 -6.68
C ARG A 61 -5.96 -11.18 -6.05
N CYS A 62 -4.74 -11.62 -6.33
CA CYS A 62 -4.21 -12.88 -5.80
C CYS A 62 -4.20 -12.90 -4.26
N SER A 63 -3.84 -11.78 -3.61
CA SER A 63 -3.81 -11.70 -2.15
C SER A 63 -5.20 -11.86 -1.54
N PHE A 64 -6.22 -11.20 -2.07
CA PHE A 64 -7.60 -11.36 -1.59
C PHE A 64 -8.18 -12.74 -1.91
N GLU A 65 -7.94 -13.27 -3.12
CA GLU A 65 -8.41 -14.62 -3.49
C GLU A 65 -7.81 -15.69 -2.58
N VAL A 66 -6.50 -15.65 -2.35
CA VAL A 66 -5.84 -16.64 -1.49
C VAL A 66 -6.24 -16.44 -0.03
N ALA A 67 -6.30 -15.19 0.46
CA ALA A 67 -6.75 -14.90 1.82
C ALA A 67 -8.17 -15.44 2.09
N GLY A 68 -9.12 -15.18 1.18
CA GLY A 68 -10.49 -15.69 1.30
C GLY A 68 -10.55 -17.20 1.28
N ARG A 69 -9.84 -17.86 0.37
CA ARG A 69 -9.79 -19.34 0.29
C ARG A 69 -9.16 -19.98 1.53
N ASP A 70 -8.09 -19.39 2.07
CA ASP A 70 -7.46 -19.89 3.31
C ASP A 70 -8.44 -19.79 4.51
N LEU A 71 -9.26 -18.74 4.54
CA LEU A 71 -10.31 -18.55 5.54
C LEU A 71 -11.58 -19.40 5.30
N GLY A 72 -11.67 -20.12 4.18
CA GLY A 72 -12.82 -21.00 3.84
C GLY A 72 -13.93 -20.29 3.09
N MET A 73 -13.69 -19.11 2.56
CA MET A 73 -14.69 -18.27 1.92
C MET A 73 -14.84 -18.55 0.41
N GLY A 74 -16.04 -18.23 -0.14
CA GLY A 74 -16.25 -18.02 -1.55
C GLY A 74 -15.73 -16.64 -1.97
N VAL A 75 -15.08 -16.55 -3.15
CA VAL A 75 -14.54 -15.30 -3.69
C VAL A 75 -15.00 -15.12 -5.12
N THR A 76 -15.67 -14.00 -5.41
CA THR A 76 -16.07 -13.61 -6.76
C THR A 76 -15.22 -12.43 -7.22
N TYR A 77 -14.67 -12.51 -8.42
CA TYR A 77 -13.92 -11.41 -9.04
C TYR A 77 -14.74 -10.76 -10.14
N LEU A 78 -14.97 -9.46 -10.02
CA LEU A 78 -15.55 -8.62 -11.05
C LEU A 78 -14.44 -7.79 -11.69
N GLU A 79 -14.09 -8.15 -12.92
CA GLU A 79 -13.03 -7.49 -13.69
C GLU A 79 -13.41 -6.08 -14.16
N PRO A 80 -12.44 -5.23 -14.48
CA PRO A 80 -12.69 -3.93 -15.05
C PRO A 80 -13.59 -4.02 -16.28
N GLY A 81 -14.69 -3.26 -16.27
CA GLY A 81 -15.65 -3.24 -17.36
C GLY A 81 -16.76 -4.30 -17.31
N SER A 82 -16.67 -5.31 -16.45
CA SER A 82 -17.74 -6.31 -16.25
C SER A 82 -18.87 -5.81 -15.35
N SER A 83 -18.63 -4.78 -14.54
CA SER A 83 -19.62 -4.14 -13.68
C SER A 83 -20.39 -3.05 -14.43
N GLN A 84 -21.68 -2.88 -14.06
CA GLN A 84 -22.53 -1.77 -14.53
C GLN A 84 -22.39 -0.51 -13.66
N MET A 85 -21.62 -0.58 -12.57
CA MET A 85 -21.41 0.51 -11.62
C MET A 85 -20.89 1.78 -12.32
N GLY A 86 -21.52 2.90 -12.00
CA GLY A 86 -21.19 4.20 -12.61
C GLY A 86 -21.59 4.35 -14.08
N LYS A 87 -22.20 3.33 -14.70
CA LYS A 87 -22.63 3.34 -16.10
C LYS A 87 -24.16 3.29 -16.22
N LYS A 88 -24.74 2.15 -15.88
CA LYS A 88 -26.21 1.93 -15.90
C LYS A 88 -26.78 1.81 -14.49
N GLU A 89 -25.95 1.68 -13.47
CA GLU A 89 -26.34 1.53 -12.09
C GLU A 89 -25.53 2.52 -11.23
N SER A 90 -26.18 3.15 -10.26
CA SER A 90 -25.48 4.06 -9.34
C SER A 90 -24.55 3.29 -8.42
N ILE A 91 -23.53 3.98 -7.87
CA ILE A 91 -22.62 3.40 -6.88
C ILE A 91 -23.40 2.89 -5.67
N ALA A 92 -24.34 3.70 -5.16
CA ALA A 92 -25.19 3.35 -4.03
C ALA A 92 -26.07 2.10 -4.29
N ASP A 93 -26.62 1.95 -5.50
CA ASP A 93 -27.44 0.79 -5.83
C ASP A 93 -26.60 -0.47 -5.99
N THR A 94 -25.47 -0.37 -6.68
CA THR A 94 -24.50 -1.47 -6.75
C THR A 94 -24.04 -1.91 -5.35
N ALA A 95 -23.72 -0.96 -4.46
CA ALA A 95 -23.35 -1.25 -3.09
C ALA A 95 -24.44 -2.01 -2.33
N ARG A 96 -25.70 -1.57 -2.42
CA ARG A 96 -26.85 -2.22 -1.77
C ARG A 96 -27.10 -3.63 -2.30
N VAL A 97 -26.94 -3.84 -3.60
CA VAL A 97 -27.09 -5.16 -4.23
C VAL A 97 -25.99 -6.10 -3.76
N LEU A 98 -24.73 -5.68 -3.87
CA LEU A 98 -23.59 -6.49 -3.48
C LEU A 98 -23.59 -6.79 -1.97
N GLY A 99 -23.96 -5.82 -1.13
CA GLY A 99 -24.04 -6.00 0.32
C GLY A 99 -25.16 -6.92 0.78
N ARG A 100 -26.12 -7.27 -0.09
CA ARG A 100 -27.14 -8.31 0.18
C ARG A 100 -26.76 -9.69 -0.31
N MET A 101 -25.75 -9.79 -1.16
CA MET A 101 -25.24 -11.04 -1.74
C MET A 101 -23.98 -11.53 -1.05
N TYR A 102 -23.14 -10.59 -0.57
CA TYR A 102 -21.82 -10.87 -0.03
C TYR A 102 -21.66 -10.36 1.40
N ASP A 103 -20.76 -10.98 2.15
CA ASP A 103 -20.42 -10.59 3.53
C ASP A 103 -19.41 -9.42 3.57
N GLY A 104 -18.74 -9.14 2.47
CA GLY A 104 -17.79 -8.03 2.36
C GLY A 104 -17.42 -7.74 0.91
N ILE A 105 -16.98 -6.50 0.65
CA ILE A 105 -16.67 -5.98 -0.67
C ILE A 105 -15.23 -5.43 -0.67
N GLU A 106 -14.37 -5.94 -1.54
CA GLU A 106 -13.12 -5.25 -1.86
C GLU A 106 -13.35 -4.35 -3.06
N TYR A 107 -12.83 -3.14 -2.99
CA TYR A 107 -12.82 -2.18 -4.10
C TYR A 107 -11.40 -1.75 -4.43
N ARG A 108 -11.06 -1.80 -5.73
CA ARG A 108 -9.84 -1.23 -6.28
C ARG A 108 -10.14 -0.37 -7.49
N GLY A 109 -9.88 0.93 -7.37
CA GLY A 109 -10.23 1.90 -8.42
C GLY A 109 -9.49 3.22 -8.31
N PHE A 110 -10.21 4.30 -8.58
CA PHE A 110 -9.66 5.64 -8.67
C PHE A 110 -10.07 6.51 -7.47
N SER A 111 -11.38 6.70 -7.29
CA SER A 111 -11.91 7.70 -6.38
C SER A 111 -12.01 7.21 -4.93
N GLN A 112 -11.48 8.01 -4.00
CA GLN A 112 -11.69 7.78 -2.57
C GLN A 112 -13.14 8.05 -2.15
N ASP A 113 -13.80 9.03 -2.78
CA ASP A 113 -15.21 9.33 -2.49
C ASP A 113 -16.12 8.18 -2.93
N LEU A 114 -15.78 7.52 -4.05
CA LEU A 114 -16.53 6.35 -4.53
C LEU A 114 -16.45 5.19 -3.52
N VAL A 115 -15.26 4.86 -3.02
CA VAL A 115 -15.12 3.77 -2.04
C VAL A 115 -15.77 4.13 -0.70
N GLN A 116 -15.83 5.42 -0.36
CA GLN A 116 -16.57 5.90 0.80
C GLN A 116 -18.09 5.70 0.60
N GLU A 117 -18.64 6.09 -0.56
CA GLU A 117 -20.06 5.88 -0.90
C GLU A 117 -20.43 4.39 -0.91
N LEU A 118 -19.56 3.52 -1.48
CA LEU A 118 -19.73 2.07 -1.38
C LEU A 118 -19.85 1.62 0.07
N SER A 119 -18.96 2.09 0.94
CA SER A 119 -18.95 1.75 2.36
C SER A 119 -20.20 2.21 3.09
N ASP A 120 -20.68 3.43 2.79
CA ASP A 120 -21.83 4.02 3.45
C ASP A 120 -23.14 3.31 3.05
N CYS A 121 -23.20 2.73 1.85
CA CYS A 121 -24.41 2.14 1.28
C CYS A 121 -24.46 0.60 1.33
N ALA A 122 -23.32 -0.09 1.48
CA ALA A 122 -23.26 -1.55 1.34
C ALA A 122 -23.90 -2.32 2.50
N GLY A 123 -23.85 -1.79 3.74
CA GLY A 123 -24.31 -2.49 4.93
C GLY A 123 -23.41 -3.67 5.36
N VAL A 124 -22.30 -3.88 4.67
CA VAL A 124 -21.24 -4.85 4.99
C VAL A 124 -19.87 -4.15 4.90
N PRO A 125 -18.80 -4.70 5.51
CA PRO A 125 -17.47 -4.12 5.41
C PRO A 125 -17.00 -3.95 3.96
N VAL A 126 -16.43 -2.79 3.67
CA VAL A 126 -15.75 -2.48 2.41
C VAL A 126 -14.26 -2.29 2.67
N TRP A 127 -13.42 -2.95 1.86
CA TRP A 127 -11.96 -2.88 1.96
C TRP A 127 -11.39 -2.17 0.75
N ASN A 128 -10.64 -1.09 1.00
CA ASN A 128 -9.94 -0.35 -0.04
C ASN A 128 -8.67 -1.07 -0.48
N GLY A 129 -8.72 -1.74 -1.62
CA GLY A 129 -7.56 -2.37 -2.26
C GLY A 129 -6.57 -1.36 -2.85
N LEU A 130 -7.05 -0.21 -3.31
CA LEU A 130 -6.30 0.98 -3.73
C LEU A 130 -7.27 2.03 -4.29
N THR A 131 -7.03 3.29 -3.94
CA THR A 131 -7.54 4.48 -4.64
C THR A 131 -6.38 5.39 -5.02
N ASP A 132 -6.65 6.51 -5.69
CA ASP A 132 -5.63 7.52 -6.01
C ASP A 132 -5.11 8.26 -4.76
N GLN A 133 -5.85 8.23 -3.64
CA GLN A 133 -5.47 8.90 -2.40
C GLN A 133 -4.85 7.97 -1.35
N PHE A 134 -5.32 6.71 -1.24
CA PHE A 134 -4.88 5.79 -0.20
C PHE A 134 -4.76 4.33 -0.67
N HIS A 135 -3.81 3.61 -0.04
CA HIS A 135 -3.60 2.17 -0.25
C HIS A 135 -3.40 1.44 1.11
N PRO A 136 -4.44 1.36 1.98
CA PRO A 136 -4.27 0.89 3.35
C PRO A 136 -3.84 -0.57 3.47
N THR A 137 -4.22 -1.43 2.53
CA THR A 137 -3.82 -2.86 2.54
C THR A 137 -2.33 -3.04 2.25
N GLN A 138 -1.68 -2.13 1.51
CA GLN A 138 -0.23 -2.13 1.33
C GLN A 138 0.46 -1.74 2.63
N MET A 139 -0.03 -0.72 3.32
CA MET A 139 0.58 -0.21 4.54
C MET A 139 0.75 -1.26 5.64
N LEU A 140 -0.23 -2.14 5.81
CA LEU A 140 -0.10 -3.22 6.78
C LEU A 140 1.00 -4.21 6.39
N ALA A 141 1.15 -4.50 5.10
CA ALA A 141 2.22 -5.37 4.62
C ALA A 141 3.60 -4.73 4.79
N ASP A 142 3.71 -3.44 4.52
CA ASP A 142 4.94 -2.68 4.71
C ASP A 142 5.35 -2.67 6.18
N LEU A 143 4.42 -2.32 7.08
CA LEU A 143 4.67 -2.32 8.52
C LEU A 143 5.06 -3.71 9.04
N LEU A 144 4.37 -4.77 8.60
CA LEU A 144 4.71 -6.14 8.99
C LEU A 144 6.11 -6.52 8.51
N THR A 145 6.47 -6.17 7.26
CA THR A 145 7.79 -6.44 6.68
C THR A 145 8.90 -5.70 7.43
N ILE A 146 8.69 -4.43 7.73
CA ILE A 146 9.64 -3.63 8.52
C ILE A 146 9.87 -4.27 9.89
N GLU A 147 8.80 -4.66 10.58
CA GLU A 147 8.91 -5.30 11.89
C GLU A 147 9.62 -6.65 11.83
N GLU A 148 9.36 -7.46 10.81
CA GLU A 148 10.03 -8.75 10.59
C GLU A 148 11.54 -8.58 10.33
N LYS A 149 11.93 -7.54 9.59
CA LYS A 149 13.32 -7.31 9.20
C LYS A 149 14.14 -6.54 10.25
N LEU A 150 13.51 -5.53 10.88
CA LEU A 150 14.21 -4.63 11.80
C LEU A 150 13.87 -4.89 13.29
N GLY A 151 12.91 -5.76 13.59
CA GLY A 151 12.51 -6.13 14.96
C GLY A 151 11.69 -5.03 15.69
N ARG A 152 11.41 -3.91 15.03
CA ARG A 152 10.70 -2.77 15.63
C ARG A 152 9.98 -1.95 14.56
N LEU A 153 8.99 -1.16 14.98
CA LEU A 153 8.40 -0.07 14.20
C LEU A 153 8.75 1.28 14.82
N LYS A 154 8.48 1.45 16.12
CA LYS A 154 8.72 2.73 16.81
C LYS A 154 10.17 3.19 16.64
N GLY A 155 10.34 4.46 16.25
CA GLY A 155 11.65 5.08 16.05
C GLY A 155 12.39 4.66 14.78
N VAL A 156 11.78 3.84 13.89
CA VAL A 156 12.35 3.54 12.56
C VAL A 156 12.37 4.82 11.73
N ARG A 157 13.50 5.11 11.10
CA ARG A 157 13.67 6.23 10.16
C ARG A 157 13.34 5.72 8.75
N PHE A 158 12.21 6.16 8.25
CA PHE A 158 11.64 5.74 6.98
C PHE A 158 11.70 6.89 5.98
N THR A 159 12.34 6.70 4.84
CA THR A 159 12.37 7.70 3.78
C THR A 159 11.72 7.17 2.51
N TYR A 160 10.75 7.93 2.01
CA TYR A 160 10.11 7.73 0.72
C TYR A 160 10.74 8.65 -0.32
N PHE A 161 11.22 8.08 -1.43
CA PHE A 161 11.79 8.79 -2.56
C PHE A 161 10.81 8.77 -3.75
N GLY A 162 10.55 9.92 -4.36
CA GLY A 162 9.74 10.00 -5.57
C GLY A 162 8.52 10.92 -5.46
N ASP A 163 7.40 10.59 -6.11
CA ASP A 163 6.15 11.36 -6.00
C ASP A 163 5.45 11.08 -4.66
N ALA A 164 5.67 11.94 -3.68
CA ALA A 164 5.11 11.78 -2.34
C ALA A 164 3.64 12.25 -2.25
N ARG A 165 3.09 12.82 -3.31
CA ARG A 165 1.70 13.31 -3.39
C ARG A 165 0.70 12.20 -3.74
N ASN A 166 1.16 11.05 -4.19
CA ASN A 166 0.32 9.93 -4.59
C ASN A 166 -0.18 9.10 -3.39
N ASN A 167 -0.98 8.06 -3.69
CA ASN A 167 -1.55 7.19 -2.65
C ASN A 167 -0.49 6.52 -1.76
N MET A 168 0.69 6.16 -2.31
CA MET A 168 1.76 5.55 -1.52
C MET A 168 2.40 6.54 -0.57
N GLY A 169 2.80 7.73 -1.05
CA GLY A 169 3.35 8.80 -0.21
C GLY A 169 2.40 9.18 0.92
N ASN A 170 1.12 9.41 0.59
CA ASN A 170 0.08 9.73 1.56
C ASN A 170 -0.10 8.62 2.61
N SER A 171 -0.22 7.38 2.17
CA SER A 171 -0.50 6.25 3.07
C SER A 171 0.69 5.91 3.96
N LEU A 172 1.92 5.92 3.42
CA LEU A 172 3.15 5.67 4.17
C LEU A 172 3.38 6.73 5.24
N MET A 173 3.14 8.01 4.92
CA MET A 173 3.23 9.11 5.89
C MET A 173 2.28 8.88 7.08
N VAL A 174 1.03 8.52 6.80
CA VAL A 174 0.04 8.22 7.84
C VAL A 174 0.42 6.97 8.64
N ALA A 175 0.84 5.90 7.96
CA ALA A 175 1.25 4.65 8.61
C ALA A 175 2.42 4.85 9.56
N CYS A 176 3.45 5.55 9.12
CA CYS A 176 4.61 5.90 9.94
C CYS A 176 4.22 6.76 11.13
N ALA A 177 3.40 7.80 10.91
CA ALA A 177 2.91 8.65 11.99
C ALA A 177 2.12 7.85 13.05
N LYS A 178 1.21 6.94 12.63
CA LYS A 178 0.43 6.09 13.56
C LYS A 178 1.32 5.15 14.38
N MET A 179 2.42 4.66 13.83
CA MET A 179 3.28 3.67 14.49
C MET A 179 4.50 4.28 15.19
N GLY A 180 4.57 5.61 15.32
CA GLY A 180 5.66 6.30 16.00
C GLY A 180 7.01 6.20 15.28
N MET A 181 6.97 6.12 13.95
CA MET A 181 8.14 6.13 13.06
C MET A 181 8.47 7.56 12.64
N HIS A 182 9.69 7.78 12.17
CA HIS A 182 10.12 9.06 11.61
C HIS A 182 10.04 8.98 10.08
N PHE A 183 9.02 9.63 9.52
CA PHE A 183 8.80 9.65 8.06
C PHE A 183 9.48 10.85 7.42
N THR A 184 10.20 10.62 6.33
CA THR A 184 10.73 11.66 5.46
C THR A 184 10.22 11.46 4.03
N ALA A 185 9.55 12.46 3.46
CA ALA A 185 9.29 12.52 2.02
C ALA A 185 10.44 13.27 1.36
N CYS A 186 11.25 12.56 0.57
CA CYS A 186 12.33 13.11 -0.23
C CYS A 186 11.85 13.20 -1.69
N ALA A 187 11.42 14.40 -2.09
CA ALA A 187 10.72 14.64 -3.33
C ALA A 187 10.93 16.09 -3.81
N PRO A 188 10.71 16.40 -5.11
CA PRO A 188 10.54 17.79 -5.55
C PRO A 188 9.37 18.43 -4.80
N LYS A 189 9.50 19.72 -4.49
CA LYS A 189 8.47 20.46 -3.73
C LYS A 189 7.08 20.37 -4.35
N GLU A 190 6.98 20.35 -5.67
CA GLU A 190 5.73 20.22 -6.42
C GLU A 190 5.03 18.86 -6.21
N LEU A 191 5.76 17.87 -5.71
CA LEU A 191 5.31 16.52 -5.47
C LEU A 191 5.24 16.18 -3.97
N PHE A 192 5.24 17.16 -3.09
CA PHE A 192 4.94 16.97 -1.68
C PHE A 192 3.46 16.65 -1.46
N PRO A 193 3.13 15.88 -0.40
CA PRO A 193 1.75 15.64 -0.01
C PRO A 193 1.00 16.95 0.28
N GLU A 194 -0.31 16.92 0.18
CA GLU A 194 -1.16 18.08 0.50
C GLU A 194 -0.98 18.50 1.97
N GLU A 195 -0.93 19.83 2.21
CA GLU A 195 -0.61 20.41 3.49
C GLU A 195 -1.51 19.94 4.64
N TRP A 196 -2.83 19.84 4.38
CA TRP A 196 -3.79 19.36 5.38
C TRP A 196 -3.44 17.95 5.89
N LEU A 197 -2.95 17.06 4.99
CA LEU A 197 -2.59 15.71 5.35
C LEU A 197 -1.25 15.66 6.10
N VAL A 198 -0.30 16.49 5.69
CA VAL A 198 0.99 16.68 6.38
C VAL A 198 0.78 17.15 7.81
N GLU A 199 -0.05 18.16 8.02
CA GLU A 199 -0.38 18.67 9.36
C GLU A 199 -1.06 17.60 10.21
N LYS A 200 -2.06 16.91 9.65
CA LYS A 200 -2.73 15.80 10.33
C LYS A 200 -1.77 14.68 10.73
N ALA A 201 -0.85 14.32 9.84
CA ALA A 201 0.17 13.31 10.13
C ALA A 201 1.18 13.78 11.19
N ARG A 202 1.56 15.06 11.18
CA ARG A 202 2.42 15.66 12.22
C ARG A 202 1.76 15.65 13.59
N ASP A 203 0.46 15.93 13.66
CA ASP A 203 -0.31 15.85 14.91
C ASP A 203 -0.29 14.45 15.49
N ILE A 204 -0.59 13.45 14.65
CA ILE A 204 -0.54 12.03 15.02
C ILE A 204 0.88 11.63 15.46
N ALA A 205 1.91 12.05 14.72
CA ALA A 205 3.29 11.71 15.01
C ALA A 205 3.74 12.28 16.37
N ARG A 206 3.29 13.51 16.74
CA ARG A 206 3.56 14.06 18.08
C ARG A 206 2.98 13.22 19.21
N GLU A 207 1.79 12.66 19.02
CA GLU A 207 1.15 11.79 20.02
C GLU A 207 1.83 10.42 20.15
N THR A 208 2.35 9.87 19.05
CA THR A 208 2.95 8.53 18.99
C THR A 208 4.46 8.52 19.25
N GLY A 209 5.10 9.69 19.18
CA GLY A 209 6.55 9.88 19.33
C GLY A 209 7.34 9.73 18.02
N GLY A 210 6.67 9.89 16.86
CA GLY A 210 7.29 9.97 15.54
C GLY A 210 7.53 11.39 15.05
N SER A 211 7.81 11.53 13.76
CA SER A 211 7.94 12.82 13.07
C SER A 211 7.60 12.72 11.58
N VAL A 212 7.29 13.87 10.96
CA VAL A 212 7.08 14.00 9.51
C VAL A 212 7.93 15.14 8.98
N THR A 213 8.85 14.83 8.08
CA THR A 213 9.78 15.75 7.42
C THR A 213 9.54 15.73 5.92
N LEU A 214 9.65 16.88 5.27
CA LEU A 214 9.64 17.04 3.82
C LEU A 214 10.99 17.64 3.41
N THR A 215 11.65 17.06 2.41
CA THR A 215 12.95 17.57 1.93
C THR A 215 13.12 17.36 0.43
N GLU A 216 13.81 18.28 -0.22
CA GLU A 216 14.29 18.14 -1.59
C GLU A 216 15.74 17.62 -1.63
N ASP A 217 16.42 17.56 -0.47
CA ASP A 217 17.81 17.12 -0.36
C ASP A 217 17.88 15.58 -0.20
N VAL A 218 18.37 14.93 -1.28
CA VAL A 218 18.55 13.48 -1.32
C VAL A 218 19.51 12.99 -0.23
N THR A 219 20.58 13.75 0.06
CA THR A 219 21.55 13.39 1.11
C THR A 219 20.88 13.42 2.48
N GLN A 220 20.12 14.47 2.78
CA GLN A 220 19.35 14.56 4.02
C GLN A 220 18.32 13.42 4.14
N GLY A 221 17.65 13.09 3.03
CA GLY A 221 16.66 12.01 3.00
C GLY A 221 17.27 10.64 3.23
N ALA A 222 18.45 10.37 2.68
CA ALA A 222 19.08 9.06 2.74
C ALA A 222 19.89 8.83 4.03
N THR A 223 20.49 9.88 4.58
CA THR A 223 21.43 9.75 5.71
C THR A 223 20.76 9.08 6.91
N ASP A 224 21.37 7.98 7.33
CA ASP A 224 20.95 7.18 8.47
C ASP A 224 19.51 6.63 8.41
N ALA A 225 18.86 6.58 7.24
CA ALA A 225 17.55 5.95 7.09
C ALA A 225 17.63 4.44 7.35
N ASP A 226 16.66 3.89 8.09
CA ASP A 226 16.54 2.44 8.32
C ASP A 226 15.79 1.76 7.16
N VAL A 227 14.91 2.52 6.48
CA VAL A 227 14.11 2.05 5.34
C VAL A 227 14.16 3.09 4.22
N ILE A 228 14.50 2.65 3.01
CA ILE A 228 14.33 3.40 1.77
C ILE A 228 13.18 2.78 1.00
N TYR A 229 12.23 3.60 0.61
CA TYR A 229 11.06 3.21 -0.16
C TYR A 229 10.92 4.07 -1.41
N THR A 230 10.53 3.48 -2.52
CA THR A 230 10.15 4.22 -3.73
C THR A 230 8.97 3.56 -4.44
N ASP A 231 8.38 4.24 -5.39
CA ASP A 231 7.30 3.75 -6.25
C ASP A 231 7.51 4.28 -7.66
N ILE A 232 6.79 3.72 -8.63
CA ILE A 232 6.87 4.13 -10.04
C ILE A 232 6.64 5.64 -10.20
N TRP A 233 7.40 6.26 -11.10
CA TRP A 233 7.32 7.71 -11.33
C TRP A 233 6.04 8.16 -12.04
N VAL A 234 5.43 7.27 -12.81
CA VAL A 234 4.18 7.52 -13.52
C VAL A 234 3.18 6.44 -13.19
N SER A 235 2.07 6.81 -12.59
CA SER A 235 1.02 5.88 -12.18
C SER A 235 0.27 5.29 -13.37
N MET A 236 -0.25 4.08 -13.22
CA MET A 236 -1.09 3.46 -14.23
C MET A 236 -2.33 4.31 -14.50
N GLY A 237 -2.51 4.71 -15.77
CA GLY A 237 -3.64 5.53 -16.23
C GLY A 237 -3.30 7.00 -16.44
N GLU A 238 -2.09 7.45 -16.09
CA GLU A 238 -1.62 8.78 -16.49
C GLU A 238 -1.28 8.82 -18.01
N PRO A 239 -1.53 9.95 -18.68
CA PRO A 239 -1.26 10.07 -20.12
C PRO A 239 0.23 10.07 -20.43
N ASP A 240 0.59 9.60 -21.62
CA ASP A 240 2.00 9.55 -22.10
C ASP A 240 2.70 10.92 -22.06
N SER A 241 1.96 12.02 -22.12
CA SER A 241 2.51 13.37 -22.09
C SER A 241 3.21 13.74 -20.79
N VAL A 242 2.89 13.06 -19.66
CA VAL A 242 3.50 13.39 -18.36
C VAL A 242 4.88 12.75 -18.16
N TRP A 243 5.26 11.74 -18.97
CA TRP A 243 6.50 10.99 -18.77
C TRP A 243 7.75 11.87 -18.81
N SER A 244 7.89 12.73 -19.81
CA SER A 244 9.07 13.60 -19.96
C SER A 244 9.27 14.51 -18.74
N GLU A 245 8.19 15.08 -18.23
CA GLU A 245 8.23 15.94 -17.06
C GLU A 245 8.56 15.16 -15.78
N ARG A 246 7.90 14.02 -15.58
CA ARG A 246 8.17 13.14 -14.43
C ARG A 246 9.59 12.63 -14.39
N ILE A 247 10.12 12.18 -15.52
CA ILE A 247 11.51 11.76 -15.65
C ILE A 247 12.45 12.91 -15.27
N ARG A 248 12.24 14.10 -15.82
CA ARG A 248 13.07 15.29 -15.52
C ARG A 248 13.05 15.64 -14.02
N LEU A 249 11.88 15.60 -13.39
CA LEU A 249 11.70 15.96 -11.99
C LEU A 249 12.26 14.90 -11.05
N LEU A 250 12.07 13.62 -11.37
CA LEU A 250 12.31 12.51 -10.45
C LEU A 250 13.66 11.79 -10.63
N THR A 251 14.34 11.99 -11.77
CA THR A 251 15.70 11.45 -11.98
C THR A 251 16.67 11.73 -10.82
N PRO A 252 16.70 12.93 -10.20
CA PRO A 252 17.58 13.19 -9.05
C PRO A 252 17.23 12.34 -7.80
N TYR A 253 16.01 11.80 -7.74
CA TYR A 253 15.48 11.01 -6.62
C TYR A 253 15.48 9.50 -6.89
N GLN A 254 16.17 9.05 -7.95
CA GLN A 254 16.35 7.62 -8.20
C GLN A 254 17.08 6.96 -7.03
N VAL A 255 16.53 5.85 -6.54
CA VAL A 255 17.20 5.04 -5.53
C VAL A 255 18.29 4.19 -6.21
N ASN A 256 19.52 4.49 -5.91
CA ASN A 256 20.72 3.83 -6.46
C ASN A 256 21.70 3.47 -5.33
N GLU A 257 22.82 2.88 -5.69
CA GLU A 257 23.83 2.41 -4.74
C GLU A 257 24.41 3.57 -3.90
N LYS A 258 24.46 4.79 -4.45
CA LYS A 258 24.96 5.96 -3.70
C LYS A 258 23.96 6.35 -2.61
N VAL A 259 22.65 6.30 -2.91
CA VAL A 259 21.59 6.53 -1.92
C VAL A 259 21.66 5.47 -0.83
N MET A 260 21.76 4.18 -1.20
CA MET A 260 21.84 3.07 -0.24
C MET A 260 23.11 3.11 0.60
N ALA A 261 24.21 3.62 0.09
CA ALA A 261 25.49 3.76 0.84
C ALA A 261 25.43 4.81 1.97
N MET A 262 24.46 5.73 1.94
CA MET A 262 24.25 6.76 2.97
C MET A 262 23.34 6.32 4.11
N THR A 263 22.68 5.18 3.97
CA THR A 263 21.68 4.69 4.94
C THR A 263 22.33 4.09 6.19
N ALA A 264 21.52 3.83 7.20
CA ALA A 264 21.97 3.14 8.41
C ALA A 264 22.47 1.73 8.11
N PRO A 265 23.44 1.20 8.90
CA PRO A 265 23.81 -0.21 8.78
C PRO A 265 22.61 -1.14 8.96
N GLY A 266 22.41 -2.05 8.00
CA GLY A 266 21.27 -2.98 8.00
C GLY A 266 19.97 -2.39 7.44
N ALA A 267 20.02 -1.21 6.83
CA ALA A 267 18.86 -0.63 6.15
C ALA A 267 18.33 -1.54 5.05
N ILE A 268 17.00 -1.49 4.86
CA ILE A 268 16.28 -2.26 3.84
C ILE A 268 15.73 -1.35 2.74
N PHE A 269 15.63 -1.92 1.53
CA PHE A 269 14.95 -1.32 0.39
C PHE A 269 13.57 -1.97 0.19
N MET A 270 12.55 -1.15 -0.03
CA MET A 270 11.16 -1.56 -0.21
C MET A 270 10.52 -0.91 -1.43
N HIS A 271 9.54 -1.59 -2.03
CA HIS A 271 8.78 -1.13 -3.19
C HIS A 271 7.49 -1.94 -3.34
N CYS A 272 6.34 -1.27 -3.47
CA CYS A 272 5.03 -1.94 -3.58
C CYS A 272 4.82 -2.78 -4.85
N LEU A 273 5.70 -2.66 -5.84
CA LEU A 273 5.62 -3.27 -7.16
C LEU A 273 4.34 -2.87 -7.97
N PRO A 274 4.40 -2.80 -9.30
CA PRO A 274 5.55 -3.15 -10.16
C PRO A 274 6.67 -2.12 -10.08
N SER A 275 7.89 -2.50 -10.49
CA SER A 275 9.04 -1.61 -10.55
C SER A 275 9.62 -1.58 -11.97
N PHE A 276 10.14 -0.44 -12.39
CA PHE A 276 10.84 -0.26 -13.67
C PHE A 276 12.36 -0.17 -13.47
N HIS A 277 12.93 -1.20 -12.86
CA HIS A 277 14.36 -1.33 -12.59
C HIS A 277 15.16 -1.88 -13.79
N ASP A 278 14.48 -2.38 -14.84
CA ASP A 278 15.10 -2.93 -16.06
C ASP A 278 14.23 -2.75 -17.30
N THR A 279 14.68 -3.32 -18.43
CA THR A 279 13.99 -3.26 -19.73
C THR A 279 13.22 -4.55 -20.09
N ARG A 280 13.06 -5.49 -19.15
CA ARG A 280 12.40 -6.78 -19.41
C ARG A 280 10.88 -6.69 -19.54
N THR A 281 10.29 -5.57 -19.16
CA THR A 281 8.86 -5.31 -19.35
C THR A 281 8.62 -4.55 -20.66
N THR A 282 7.43 -4.69 -21.26
CA THR A 282 7.05 -3.92 -22.46
C THR A 282 7.19 -2.41 -22.22
N ILE A 283 6.70 -1.92 -21.07
CA ILE A 283 6.77 -0.49 -20.71
C ILE A 283 8.23 -0.06 -20.52
N GLY A 284 9.04 -0.83 -19.79
CA GLY A 284 10.46 -0.53 -19.59
C GLY A 284 11.24 -0.47 -20.91
N ALA A 285 10.97 -1.40 -21.83
CA ALA A 285 11.57 -1.39 -23.17
C ALA A 285 11.14 -0.16 -23.99
N ASP A 286 9.87 0.23 -23.93
CA ASP A 286 9.35 1.41 -24.63
C ASP A 286 9.94 2.71 -24.08
N ILE A 287 10.11 2.80 -22.75
CA ILE A 287 10.75 3.96 -22.09
C ILE A 287 12.23 4.03 -22.49
N ALA A 288 12.94 2.92 -22.46
CA ALA A 288 14.34 2.88 -22.90
C ALA A 288 14.48 3.35 -24.36
N LYS A 289 13.58 2.94 -25.23
CA LYS A 289 13.56 3.38 -26.64
C LYS A 289 13.22 4.86 -26.82
N LYS A 290 12.25 5.38 -26.04
CA LYS A 290 11.77 6.78 -26.18
C LYS A 290 12.67 7.79 -25.49
N PHE A 291 13.20 7.45 -24.30
CA PHE A 291 13.89 8.36 -23.41
C PHE A 291 15.36 8.01 -23.14
N GLY A 292 15.83 6.84 -23.58
CA GLY A 292 17.21 6.38 -23.36
C GLY A 292 17.48 5.95 -21.90
N ILE A 293 16.45 5.69 -21.10
CA ILE A 293 16.53 5.34 -19.68
C ILE A 293 16.18 3.87 -19.52
N THR A 294 17.08 3.09 -18.95
CA THR A 294 16.91 1.64 -18.74
C THR A 294 16.48 1.26 -17.34
N GLU A 295 16.66 2.17 -16.38
CA GLU A 295 16.33 2.03 -14.96
C GLU A 295 15.67 3.33 -14.51
N MET A 296 14.52 3.27 -13.86
CA MET A 296 13.75 4.47 -13.51
C MET A 296 13.89 4.81 -12.01
N GLU A 297 12.88 4.48 -11.21
CA GLU A 297 12.80 4.85 -9.80
C GLU A 297 13.85 4.17 -8.93
N VAL A 298 14.38 3.03 -9.37
CA VAL A 298 15.43 2.28 -8.69
C VAL A 298 16.34 1.60 -9.71
N THR A 299 17.64 1.45 -9.38
CA THR A 299 18.57 0.66 -10.20
C THR A 299 18.36 -0.84 -10.01
N ASP A 300 18.63 -1.64 -11.05
CA ASP A 300 18.57 -3.12 -10.99
C ASP A 300 19.48 -3.67 -9.88
N GLN A 301 20.65 -3.05 -9.70
CA GLN A 301 21.60 -3.44 -8.66
C GLN A 301 21.02 -3.28 -7.25
N VAL A 302 20.28 -2.23 -6.95
CA VAL A 302 19.60 -2.06 -5.65
C VAL A 302 18.40 -3.00 -5.54
N PHE A 303 17.60 -3.10 -6.59
CA PHE A 303 16.41 -3.95 -6.62
C PHE A 303 16.72 -5.43 -6.35
N GLU A 304 17.81 -5.95 -6.93
CA GLU A 304 18.27 -7.34 -6.79
C GLU A 304 19.26 -7.54 -5.61
N SER A 305 19.53 -6.49 -4.84
CA SER A 305 20.48 -6.55 -3.72
C SER A 305 19.94 -7.34 -2.52
N LYS A 306 20.82 -7.70 -1.59
CA LYS A 306 20.44 -8.33 -0.30
C LYS A 306 19.65 -7.40 0.64
N GLN A 307 19.69 -6.08 0.40
CA GLN A 307 18.92 -5.10 1.16
C GLN A 307 17.46 -5.02 0.68
N SER A 308 17.19 -5.49 -0.53
CA SER A 308 15.83 -5.51 -1.10
C SER A 308 14.98 -6.59 -0.43
N VAL A 309 13.79 -6.17 0.04
CA VAL A 309 12.82 -7.06 0.69
C VAL A 309 11.45 -7.00 -0.01
N VAL A 310 11.44 -6.56 -1.25
CA VAL A 310 10.22 -6.31 -2.04
C VAL A 310 9.32 -7.54 -2.22
N PHE A 311 9.90 -8.74 -2.28
CA PHE A 311 9.13 -9.97 -2.41
C PHE A 311 8.56 -10.48 -1.08
N ASP A 312 9.27 -10.26 0.04
CA ASP A 312 8.72 -10.49 1.39
C ASP A 312 7.55 -9.54 1.67
N GLU A 313 7.69 -8.28 1.26
CA GLU A 313 6.63 -7.26 1.31
C GLU A 313 5.41 -7.70 0.49
N ALA A 314 5.61 -8.17 -0.73
CA ALA A 314 4.54 -8.66 -1.59
C ALA A 314 3.84 -9.90 -1.00
N GLU A 315 4.57 -10.85 -0.40
CA GLU A 315 4.01 -12.00 0.33
C GLU A 315 3.13 -11.53 1.50
N ASN A 316 3.62 -10.56 2.28
CA ASN A 316 2.92 -10.06 3.46
C ASN A 316 1.54 -9.46 3.16
N ARG A 317 1.29 -8.99 1.92
CA ARG A 317 -0.03 -8.54 1.47
C ARG A 317 -1.13 -9.58 1.73
N MET A 318 -0.87 -10.83 1.41
CA MET A 318 -1.83 -11.90 1.61
C MET A 318 -2.16 -12.12 3.10
N HIS A 319 -1.17 -12.07 3.97
CA HIS A 319 -1.35 -12.30 5.40
C HIS A 319 -2.07 -11.16 6.09
N THR A 320 -1.73 -9.91 5.73
CA THR A 320 -2.38 -8.73 6.30
C THR A 320 -3.81 -8.54 5.80
N ILE A 321 -4.08 -8.83 4.53
CA ILE A 321 -5.44 -8.84 3.98
C ILE A 321 -6.29 -9.90 4.69
N LYS A 322 -5.74 -11.10 4.95
CA LYS A 322 -6.42 -12.14 5.72
C LYS A 322 -6.81 -11.64 7.11
N ALA A 323 -5.92 -10.94 7.80
CA ALA A 323 -6.20 -10.35 9.10
C ALA A 323 -7.32 -9.30 9.04
N VAL A 324 -7.31 -8.42 8.03
CA VAL A 324 -8.36 -7.41 7.83
C VAL A 324 -9.72 -8.07 7.60
N ILE A 325 -9.79 -9.03 6.66
CA ILE A 325 -11.03 -9.76 6.38
C ILE A 325 -11.57 -10.43 7.65
N TYR A 326 -10.72 -11.18 8.35
CA TYR A 326 -11.13 -11.89 9.57
C TYR A 326 -11.60 -10.92 10.65
N ALA A 327 -10.82 -9.91 10.98
CA ALA A 327 -11.13 -8.99 12.07
C ALA A 327 -12.38 -8.12 11.84
N THR A 328 -12.74 -7.90 10.57
CA THR A 328 -13.94 -7.12 10.22
C THR A 328 -15.21 -7.97 10.05
N LEU A 329 -15.06 -9.28 9.82
CA LEU A 329 -16.20 -10.19 9.62
C LEU A 329 -16.50 -11.11 10.83
N HIS A 330 -15.54 -11.29 11.74
CA HIS A 330 -15.66 -12.14 12.94
C HIS A 330 -15.93 -11.31 14.23
#